data_0473d6aad0f189551accc2d3bc13a1a4
#
_entry.id   0473d6aad0f189551accc2d3bc13a1a4
#
_cell.length_a   1.000
_cell.length_b   1.000
_cell.length_c   1.000
_cell.angle_alpha   90.00
_cell.angle_beta   90.00
_cell.angle_gamma   90.00
#
_symmetry.space_group_name_H-M   'P 1'
#
loop_
_entity.id
_entity.type
_entity.pdbx_description
1 polymer ?
#
loop_
_entity_poly.entity_id
_entity_poly.type
_entity_poly.pdbx_seq_one_letter_code
_entity_poly.pdbx_strand_id
1 'polypeptide(L)'
;MRRPSPAVVALLLLVALSADACSSGSGDDGPEGRSTEPFSLDADVGTCFDRPASPDVTDVAPVDCDRPHDFEAYALVELEGEDFPGEEDIYGQGLGGCNEMFAAYVGVPPGQSGLVVVPVTPSARQWEDGERTVTCTVTLRGPDRLERSVEGSEQPQG
;
A
#
# COMPACT_ATOMS: atom_id res chain seq x y z
N MET A 1 -32.73 75.30 11.80
CA MET A 1 -33.73 75.66 12.83
C MET A 1 -34.24 74.38 13.48
N ARG A 2 -34.19 74.36 14.77
CA ARG A 2 -34.85 73.48 15.76
C ARG A 2 -34.37 72.05 15.91
N ARG A 3 -33.56 71.89 16.94
CA ARG A 3 -33.59 70.79 17.96
C ARG A 3 -34.95 70.90 18.73
N PRO A 4 -35.36 69.97 19.60
CA PRO A 4 -34.58 69.16 20.55
C PRO A 4 -35.13 67.74 20.78
N SER A 5 -34.33 66.87 21.31
CA SER A 5 -34.30 66.10 22.59
C SER A 5 -35.62 65.82 23.32
N PRO A 6 -35.66 65.01 24.33
CA PRO A 6 -34.85 63.84 24.75
C PRO A 6 -35.69 62.63 25.34
N ALA A 7 -34.99 61.67 25.84
CA ALA A 7 -35.32 60.81 26.98
C ALA A 7 -36.41 59.76 26.77
N VAL A 8 -36.09 58.51 27.06
CA VAL A 8 -36.30 57.95 28.39
C VAL A 8 -35.54 56.61 28.51
N VAL A 9 -34.83 56.55 29.57
CA VAL A 9 -34.20 55.40 30.22
C VAL A 9 -35.21 54.32 30.51
N ALA A 10 -34.91 53.08 30.18
CA ALA A 10 -35.44 51.91 30.88
C ALA A 10 -34.37 50.80 30.91
N LEU A 11 -33.76 50.77 32.05
CA LEU A 11 -32.91 49.72 32.56
C LEU A 11 -33.73 48.48 32.83
N LEU A 12 -33.48 47.40 32.12
CA LEU A 12 -33.93 46.07 32.54
C LEU A 12 -32.77 45.09 32.45
N LEU A 13 -32.22 44.83 33.61
CA LEU A 13 -31.36 43.68 33.91
C LEU A 13 -32.15 42.42 33.68
N LEU A 14 -31.72 41.60 32.72
CA LEU A 14 -32.08 40.22 32.66
C LEU A 14 -30.80 39.38 32.73
N VAL A 15 -30.65 38.79 33.88
CA VAL A 15 -29.68 37.74 34.18
C VAL A 15 -30.01 36.55 33.27
N ALA A 16 -29.17 36.31 32.28
CA ALA A 16 -29.22 35.06 31.51
C ALA A 16 -28.24 34.07 32.14
N LEU A 17 -28.78 33.01 32.71
CA LEU A 17 -28.07 31.86 33.19
C LEU A 17 -27.26 31.27 32.02
N SER A 18 -25.98 31.20 32.20
CA SER A 18 -25.08 30.40 31.40
C SER A 18 -25.39 28.91 31.68
N ALA A 19 -26.04 28.26 30.77
CA ALA A 19 -26.07 26.82 30.73
C ALA A 19 -24.79 26.38 30.00
N ASP A 20 -23.81 25.92 30.73
CA ASP A 20 -22.69 25.15 30.20
C ASP A 20 -23.26 23.85 29.65
N ALA A 21 -23.56 23.86 28.39
CA ALA A 21 -23.78 22.64 27.64
C ALA A 21 -22.41 22.02 27.36
N CYS A 22 -21.98 21.09 28.21
CA CYS A 22 -20.98 20.09 27.87
C CYS A 22 -21.50 19.32 26.65
N SER A 23 -21.14 19.77 25.47
CA SER A 23 -21.23 18.96 24.28
C SER A 23 -20.14 17.91 24.38
N SER A 24 -20.51 16.75 24.93
CA SER A 24 -19.77 15.53 24.73
C SER A 24 -19.87 15.24 23.23
N GLY A 25 -18.83 15.69 22.51
CA GLY A 25 -18.58 15.22 21.16
C GLY A 25 -18.26 13.73 21.27
N SER A 26 -19.30 12.90 21.11
CA SER A 26 -19.09 11.53 20.67
C SER A 26 -18.40 11.65 19.33
N GLY A 27 -17.08 11.41 19.31
CA GLY A 27 -16.39 11.11 18.09
C GLY A 27 -17.05 9.88 17.50
N ASP A 28 -17.84 10.09 16.47
CA ASP A 28 -18.20 9.05 15.55
C ASP A 28 -16.90 8.72 14.84
N ASP A 29 -16.16 7.75 15.40
CA ASP A 29 -15.20 6.98 14.64
C ASP A 29 -16.00 6.08 13.71
N GLY A 30 -16.64 6.72 12.72
CA GLY A 30 -17.08 6.03 11.55
C GLY A 30 -15.83 5.37 10.94
N PRO A 31 -15.95 4.20 10.28
CA PRO A 31 -14.83 3.58 9.65
C PRO A 31 -14.19 4.61 8.72
N GLU A 32 -13.03 5.11 9.12
CA GLU A 32 -12.22 6.01 8.31
C GLU A 32 -12.11 5.38 6.94
N GLY A 33 -12.46 6.18 5.95
CA GLY A 33 -12.63 5.74 4.60
C GLY A 33 -11.43 4.89 4.22
N ARG A 34 -11.77 3.63 3.90
CA ARG A 34 -10.83 2.70 3.28
C ARG A 34 -10.17 3.47 2.16
N SER A 35 -8.92 3.86 2.37
CA SER A 35 -8.15 4.50 1.32
C SER A 35 -8.07 3.47 0.19
N THR A 36 -8.68 3.81 -0.93
CA THR A 36 -8.60 3.03 -2.16
C THR A 36 -7.28 3.32 -2.87
N GLU A 37 -6.24 3.66 -2.11
CA GLU A 37 -4.91 3.76 -2.67
C GLU A 37 -4.48 2.34 -3.04
N PRO A 38 -4.12 2.14 -4.29
CA PRO A 38 -3.71 0.83 -4.77
C PRO A 38 -2.39 0.44 -4.14
N PHE A 39 -2.25 -0.85 -3.88
CA PHE A 39 -1.03 -1.44 -3.36
C PHE A 39 0.15 -1.13 -4.28
N SER A 40 1.13 -0.39 -3.79
CA SER A 40 2.45 -0.30 -4.39
C SER A 40 3.45 -0.86 -3.41
N LEU A 41 4.38 -1.65 -3.90
CA LEU A 41 5.46 -2.19 -3.08
C LEU A 41 6.72 -1.38 -3.39
N ASP A 42 7.09 -0.50 -2.46
CA ASP A 42 8.40 0.16 -2.48
C ASP A 42 9.40 -0.75 -1.74
N ALA A 43 9.96 -1.69 -2.47
CA ALA A 43 10.90 -2.67 -1.94
C ALA A 43 12.09 -2.82 -2.88
N ASP A 44 13.27 -2.62 -2.35
CA ASP A 44 14.52 -2.93 -3.04
C ASP A 44 14.67 -4.43 -3.29
N VAL A 45 15.45 -4.79 -4.30
CA VAL A 45 15.83 -6.19 -4.56
C VAL A 45 16.54 -6.76 -3.31
N GLY A 46 16.15 -7.94 -2.89
CA GLY A 46 16.62 -8.61 -1.67
C GLY A 46 15.80 -8.29 -0.43
N THR A 47 14.74 -7.49 -0.53
CA THR A 47 13.86 -7.21 0.60
C THR A 47 12.94 -8.40 0.88
N CYS A 48 13.01 -8.91 2.12
CA CYS A 48 12.11 -9.92 2.66
C CYS A 48 11.01 -9.26 3.49
N PHE A 49 9.76 -9.75 3.39
CA PHE A 49 8.63 -9.16 4.11
C PHE A 49 7.49 -10.16 4.33
N ASP A 50 6.66 -9.87 5.31
CA ASP A 50 5.46 -10.65 5.59
C ASP A 50 4.29 -10.16 4.75
N ARG A 51 3.32 -11.05 4.52
CA ARG A 51 2.08 -10.71 3.82
C ARG A 51 1.39 -9.54 4.53
N PRO A 52 1.05 -8.49 3.79
CA PRO A 52 0.29 -7.39 4.36
C PRO A 52 -1.03 -7.88 4.99
N ALA A 53 -1.41 -7.32 6.12
CA ALA A 53 -2.65 -7.67 6.81
C ALA A 53 -3.91 -7.32 6.01
N SER A 54 -3.79 -6.41 5.06
CA SER A 54 -4.85 -5.97 4.15
C SER A 54 -4.26 -5.69 2.77
N PRO A 55 -5.00 -5.94 1.68
CA PRO A 55 -4.58 -5.56 0.34
C PRO A 55 -4.46 -4.04 0.13
N ASP A 56 -5.02 -3.26 1.06
CA ASP A 56 -4.95 -1.79 1.02
C ASP A 56 -3.66 -1.23 1.68
N VAL A 57 -2.79 -2.11 2.22
CA VAL A 57 -1.50 -1.71 2.80
C VAL A 57 -0.49 -1.51 1.69
N THR A 58 -0.06 -0.27 1.51
CA THR A 58 0.90 0.14 0.46
C THR A 58 2.35 0.01 0.90
N ASP A 59 2.58 -0.11 2.20
CA ASP A 59 3.90 -0.11 2.79
C ASP A 59 4.14 -1.42 3.55
N VAL A 60 5.20 -2.13 3.21
CA VAL A 60 5.58 -3.38 3.87
C VAL A 60 6.81 -3.15 4.73
N ALA A 61 6.76 -3.60 5.97
CA ALA A 61 7.92 -3.57 6.84
C ALA A 61 8.91 -4.67 6.45
N PRO A 62 10.16 -4.32 6.09
CA PRO A 62 11.19 -5.32 5.85
C PRO A 62 11.43 -6.20 7.09
N VAL A 63 11.65 -7.48 6.85
CA VAL A 63 12.10 -8.44 7.88
C VAL A 63 13.45 -9.01 7.49
N ASP A 64 14.15 -9.57 8.46
CA ASP A 64 15.40 -10.27 8.23
C ASP A 64 15.12 -11.55 7.42
N CYS A 65 15.80 -11.74 6.29
CA CYS A 65 15.61 -12.90 5.42
C CYS A 65 16.05 -14.23 6.06
N ASP A 66 16.83 -14.21 7.14
CA ASP A 66 17.17 -15.40 7.93
C ASP A 66 16.06 -15.84 8.89
N ARG A 67 14.91 -15.16 8.85
CA ARG A 67 13.70 -15.49 9.60
C ARG A 67 12.58 -15.93 8.67
N PRO A 68 11.61 -16.73 9.15
CA PRO A 68 10.45 -17.08 8.34
C PRO A 68 9.70 -15.84 7.85
N HIS A 69 9.51 -15.72 6.53
CA HIS A 69 8.83 -14.60 5.88
C HIS A 69 7.99 -15.10 4.69
N ASP A 70 7.07 -14.28 4.21
CA ASP A 70 6.13 -14.72 3.18
C ASP A 70 6.61 -14.42 1.76
N PHE A 71 7.33 -13.32 1.58
CA PHE A 71 7.77 -12.84 0.25
C PHE A 71 9.20 -12.33 0.27
N GLU A 72 9.85 -12.42 -0.88
CA GLU A 72 11.11 -11.77 -1.16
C GLU A 72 11.05 -11.07 -2.52
N ALA A 73 11.42 -9.79 -2.57
CA ALA A 73 11.57 -9.02 -3.80
C ALA A 73 12.89 -9.39 -4.47
N TYR A 74 12.86 -9.81 -5.74
CA TYR A 74 14.06 -10.30 -6.42
C TYR A 74 14.45 -9.53 -7.68
N ALA A 75 13.56 -8.72 -8.22
CA ALA A 75 13.84 -7.88 -9.37
C ALA A 75 12.86 -6.71 -9.45
N LEU A 76 13.27 -5.66 -10.16
CA LEU A 76 12.41 -4.57 -10.58
C LEU A 76 12.37 -4.57 -12.11
N VAL A 77 11.18 -4.44 -12.69
CA VAL A 77 10.97 -4.43 -14.14
C VAL A 77 10.23 -3.16 -14.52
N GLU A 78 10.85 -2.35 -15.38
CA GLU A 78 10.22 -1.16 -15.94
C GLU A 78 9.33 -1.54 -17.13
N LEU A 79 8.10 -1.06 -17.11
CA LEU A 79 7.16 -1.19 -18.22
C LEU A 79 7.15 0.07 -19.07
N GLU A 80 6.90 -0.09 -20.35
CA GLU A 80 6.80 1.02 -21.30
C GLU A 80 5.34 1.33 -21.64
N GLY A 81 5.07 2.58 -22.05
CA GLY A 81 3.76 3.02 -22.52
C GLY A 81 3.29 4.30 -21.83
N GLU A 82 2.51 5.09 -22.57
CA GLU A 82 1.89 6.31 -22.03
C GLU A 82 0.55 5.97 -21.37
N ASP A 83 -0.29 5.18 -22.03
CA ASP A 83 -1.60 4.79 -21.55
C ASP A 83 -1.54 3.54 -20.68
N PHE A 84 -2.38 3.49 -19.64
CA PHE A 84 -2.52 2.29 -18.80
C PHE A 84 -3.11 1.14 -19.62
N PRO A 85 -2.41 -0.02 -19.72
CA PRO A 85 -2.84 -1.10 -20.62
C PRO A 85 -4.04 -1.92 -20.08
N GLY A 86 -4.42 -1.70 -18.83
CA GLY A 86 -5.41 -2.49 -18.11
C GLY A 86 -4.76 -3.51 -17.17
N GLU A 87 -5.51 -3.91 -16.11
CA GLU A 87 -4.98 -4.75 -15.03
C GLU A 87 -4.50 -6.13 -15.51
N GLU A 88 -5.22 -6.75 -16.44
CA GLU A 88 -4.84 -8.08 -16.97
C GLU A 88 -3.56 -8.00 -17.80
N ASP A 89 -3.47 -7.00 -18.68
CA ASP A 89 -2.33 -6.84 -19.57
C ASP A 89 -1.07 -6.42 -18.79
N ILE A 90 -1.18 -5.50 -17.84
CA ILE A 90 -0.04 -5.07 -17.02
C ILE A 90 0.47 -6.20 -16.14
N TYR A 91 -0.42 -7.02 -15.57
CA TYR A 91 -0.04 -8.21 -14.83
C TYR A 91 0.69 -9.22 -15.72
N GLY A 92 0.18 -9.47 -16.92
CA GLY A 92 0.81 -10.36 -17.90
C GLY A 92 2.20 -9.91 -18.32
N GLN A 93 2.38 -8.61 -18.61
CA GLN A 93 3.68 -8.02 -18.94
C GLN A 93 4.64 -8.12 -17.74
N GLY A 94 4.19 -7.75 -16.56
CA GLY A 94 4.97 -7.85 -15.33
C GLY A 94 5.41 -9.29 -15.05
N LEU A 95 4.49 -10.26 -15.17
CA LEU A 95 4.82 -11.67 -14.96
C LEU A 95 5.85 -12.17 -15.98
N GLY A 96 5.76 -11.73 -17.23
CA GLY A 96 6.74 -12.02 -18.28
C GLY A 96 8.12 -11.55 -17.90
N GLY A 97 8.26 -10.24 -17.60
CA GLY A 97 9.53 -9.64 -17.18
C GLY A 97 10.08 -10.27 -15.91
N CYS A 98 9.24 -10.52 -14.91
CA CYS A 98 9.65 -11.20 -13.69
C CYS A 98 10.21 -12.62 -13.95
N ASN A 99 9.57 -13.41 -14.81
CA ASN A 99 10.07 -14.72 -15.15
C ASN A 99 11.44 -14.69 -15.86
N GLU A 100 11.71 -13.68 -16.66
CA GLU A 100 13.01 -13.51 -17.31
C GLU A 100 14.13 -13.24 -16.29
N MET A 101 13.84 -12.48 -15.24
CA MET A 101 14.82 -12.12 -14.21
C MET A 101 15.03 -13.23 -13.17
N PHE A 102 14.07 -14.13 -13.01
CA PHE A 102 14.04 -15.13 -11.94
C PHE A 102 15.27 -16.00 -11.86
N ALA A 103 15.68 -16.60 -12.99
CA ALA A 103 16.81 -17.53 -12.99
C ALA A 103 18.15 -16.88 -12.65
N ALA A 104 18.29 -15.59 -12.95
CA ALA A 104 19.49 -14.82 -12.61
C ALA A 104 19.61 -14.59 -11.09
N TYR A 105 18.49 -14.51 -10.40
CA TYR A 105 18.45 -14.30 -8.95
C TYR A 105 18.47 -15.62 -8.18
N VAL A 106 17.59 -16.56 -8.51
CA VAL A 106 17.41 -17.81 -7.76
C VAL A 106 18.44 -18.88 -8.14
N GLY A 107 18.95 -18.86 -9.38
CA GLY A 107 19.91 -19.84 -9.90
C GLY A 107 19.28 -20.95 -10.73
N VAL A 108 17.95 -21.12 -10.71
CA VAL A 108 17.20 -22.10 -11.50
C VAL A 108 15.95 -21.46 -12.12
N PRO A 109 15.42 -21.99 -13.25
CA PRO A 109 14.19 -21.48 -13.85
C PRO A 109 12.96 -21.62 -12.93
N PRO A 110 11.93 -20.77 -13.06
CA PRO A 110 10.73 -20.80 -12.20
C PRO A 110 10.06 -22.17 -12.09
N GLY A 111 9.97 -22.92 -13.21
CA GLY A 111 9.36 -24.25 -13.24
C GLY A 111 10.16 -25.37 -12.56
N GLN A 112 11.40 -25.10 -12.14
CA GLN A 112 12.27 -26.04 -11.44
C GLN A 112 12.42 -25.73 -9.96
N SER A 113 11.89 -24.60 -9.51
CA SER A 113 11.83 -24.23 -8.10
C SER A 113 10.43 -24.51 -7.53
N GLY A 114 10.30 -24.62 -6.22
CA GLY A 114 9.00 -24.67 -5.53
C GLY A 114 8.35 -23.28 -5.39
N LEU A 115 9.01 -22.25 -5.89
CA LEU A 115 8.61 -20.86 -5.74
C LEU A 115 7.50 -20.46 -6.71
N VAL A 116 6.70 -19.50 -6.30
CA VAL A 116 5.66 -18.85 -7.10
C VAL A 116 6.07 -17.41 -7.33
N VAL A 117 6.15 -17.02 -8.59
CA VAL A 117 6.39 -15.61 -8.98
C VAL A 117 5.10 -14.82 -8.84
N VAL A 118 5.18 -13.71 -8.13
CA VAL A 118 4.05 -12.78 -7.92
C VAL A 118 4.51 -11.38 -8.28
N PRO A 119 4.14 -10.86 -9.47
CA PRO A 119 4.41 -9.47 -9.80
C PRO A 119 3.49 -8.54 -9.02
N VAL A 120 4.04 -7.49 -8.45
CA VAL A 120 3.30 -6.36 -7.90
C VAL A 120 3.35 -5.25 -8.92
N THR A 121 2.23 -4.97 -9.54
CA THR A 121 2.11 -4.04 -10.66
C THR A 121 1.51 -2.71 -10.23
N PRO A 122 1.87 -1.59 -10.88
CA PRO A 122 1.20 -0.32 -10.66
C PRO A 122 -0.29 -0.40 -11.03
N SER A 123 -1.12 0.27 -10.27
CA SER A 123 -2.52 0.50 -10.61
C SER A 123 -2.68 1.57 -11.69
N ALA A 124 -3.90 1.73 -12.22
CA ALA A 124 -4.21 2.79 -13.16
C ALA A 124 -3.85 4.19 -12.64
N ARG A 125 -4.11 4.45 -11.36
CA ARG A 125 -3.79 5.73 -10.73
C ARG A 125 -2.28 5.97 -10.63
N GLN A 126 -1.53 4.97 -10.18
CA GLN A 126 -0.08 5.06 -10.11
C GLN A 126 0.55 5.22 -11.49
N TRP A 127 -0.04 4.58 -12.52
CA TRP A 127 0.35 4.76 -13.90
C TRP A 127 0.14 6.20 -14.39
N GLU A 128 -0.99 6.83 -14.04
CA GLU A 128 -1.26 8.25 -14.31
C GLU A 128 -0.25 9.17 -13.60
N ASP A 129 0.20 8.78 -12.40
CA ASP A 129 1.22 9.50 -11.62
C ASP A 129 2.65 9.23 -12.14
N GLY A 130 2.81 8.38 -13.17
CA GLY A 130 4.09 8.09 -13.81
C GLY A 130 4.79 6.83 -13.33
N GLU A 131 4.20 6.07 -12.40
CA GLU A 131 4.79 4.80 -11.95
C GLU A 131 4.74 3.74 -13.06
N ARG A 132 5.87 3.10 -13.30
CA ARG A 132 6.06 2.08 -14.35
C ARG A 132 6.74 0.83 -13.84
N THR A 133 7.15 0.83 -12.58
CA THR A 133 7.95 -0.26 -11.99
C THR A 133 7.05 -1.38 -11.51
N VAL A 134 7.34 -2.58 -11.96
CA VAL A 134 6.81 -3.83 -11.40
C VAL A 134 7.83 -4.39 -10.42
N THR A 135 7.43 -4.60 -9.17
CA THR A 135 8.24 -5.33 -8.20
C THR A 135 8.00 -6.82 -8.33
N CYS A 136 9.03 -7.54 -8.71
CA CYS A 136 9.00 -8.99 -8.84
C CYS A 136 9.21 -9.64 -7.48
N THR A 137 8.22 -10.36 -6.98
CA THR A 137 8.32 -11.06 -5.70
C THR A 137 8.15 -12.56 -5.89
N VAL A 138 8.68 -13.31 -4.93
CA VAL A 138 8.49 -14.77 -4.82
C VAL A 138 7.90 -15.14 -3.48
N THR A 139 7.17 -16.23 -3.46
CA THR A 139 6.61 -16.87 -2.28
C THR A 139 6.57 -18.39 -2.45
N LEU A 140 6.36 -19.15 -1.38
CA LEU A 140 6.06 -20.57 -1.46
C LEU A 140 4.59 -20.81 -1.79
N ARG A 141 4.32 -21.96 -2.40
CA ARG A 141 2.95 -22.43 -2.66
C ARG A 141 2.34 -22.97 -1.37
N GLY A 142 1.16 -22.50 -1.03
CA GLY A 142 0.42 -22.98 0.15
C GLY A 142 0.72 -22.17 1.42
N PRO A 143 0.66 -22.81 2.60
CA PRO A 143 0.81 -22.12 3.88
C PRO A 143 2.28 -21.98 4.34
N ASP A 144 3.20 -22.60 3.64
CA ASP A 144 4.62 -22.62 4.01
C ASP A 144 5.25 -21.25 3.79
N ARG A 145 6.31 -20.97 4.55
CA ARG A 145 7.04 -19.69 4.51
C ARG A 145 8.47 -19.91 4.06
N LEU A 146 9.03 -18.89 3.43
CA LEU A 146 10.46 -18.85 3.16
C LEU A 146 11.22 -18.77 4.50
N GLU A 147 12.25 -19.59 4.69
CA GLU A 147 13.05 -19.62 5.92
C GLU A 147 14.39 -18.91 5.77
N ARG A 148 14.73 -18.54 4.55
CA ARG A 148 15.96 -17.81 4.20
C ARG A 148 15.77 -17.14 2.85
N SER A 149 16.69 -16.26 2.48
CA SER A 149 16.72 -15.68 1.13
C SER A 149 16.80 -16.77 0.06
N VAL A 150 16.12 -16.50 -1.04
CA VAL A 150 16.15 -17.38 -2.24
C VAL A 150 17.26 -17.00 -3.21
N GLU A 151 18.03 -15.93 -2.94
CA GLU A 151 19.15 -15.52 -3.78
C GLU A 151 20.18 -16.64 -3.87
N GLY A 152 20.50 -17.08 -5.10
CA GLY A 152 21.45 -18.16 -5.37
C GLY A 152 21.14 -19.47 -4.69
N SER A 153 19.88 -19.70 -4.27
CA SER A 153 19.51 -20.89 -3.50
C SER A 153 19.62 -22.19 -4.29
N GLU A 154 19.43 -22.15 -5.61
CA GLU A 154 19.47 -23.32 -6.54
C GLU A 154 18.62 -24.52 -6.08
N GLN A 155 17.93 -24.40 -4.97
CA GLN A 155 17.19 -25.48 -4.32
C GLN A 155 15.68 -25.24 -4.40
N PRO A 156 14.88 -26.28 -4.70
CA PRO A 156 13.47 -26.20 -4.39
C PRO A 156 13.31 -25.97 -2.88
N GLN A 157 12.62 -24.92 -2.52
CA GLN A 157 12.17 -24.71 -1.15
C GLN A 157 11.06 -25.74 -0.90
N GLY A 158 11.32 -26.74 -0.09
CA GLY A 158 10.39 -27.82 0.16
C GLY A 158 10.40 -28.27 1.59
#